data_9c939d98be3908936602cf53e6013618
#
_entry.id   9c939d98be3908936602cf53e6013618
#
_cell.length_a   1.000
_cell.length_b   1.000
_cell.length_c   1.000
_cell.angle_alpha   90.00
_cell.angle_beta   90.00
_cell.angle_gamma   90.00
#
_symmetry.space_group_name_H-M   'P 1'
#
loop_
_entity.id
_entity.type
_entity.pdbx_description
1 polymer ?
#
loop_
_entity_poly.entity_id
_entity_poly.type
_entity_poly.pdbx_seq_one_letter_code
_entity_poly.pdbx_strand_id
1 'polypeptide(L)'
;MNPFVKGVENQSERLHLEETIDNHDQNDSTTHDVMATILCGSIAGAVAKTAVAPAERVKMTFQISSDKFSLGRALKHGIEIFQKGGIFSLWRGHSTTIIRVAPYSGISYASHDYAEYQFKKHLQCEQLPFVYKFLAGSIGGVMGTFFTYPLDVLRVRLALVPGSNWVSALQRGGLFQGLSPTMMGIVPYAGTAWMVKQTLLENFPIICHRQPTLIESLILNAAAG
;
A
#
# COMPACT_ATOMS: atom_id res chain seq x y z
N MET A 1 -6.47 -63.57 -0.27
CA MET A 1 -6.37 -62.10 -0.30
C MET A 1 -6.43 -61.69 -1.76
N ASN A 2 -7.49 -61.03 -2.17
CA ASN A 2 -7.89 -60.90 -3.57
C ASN A 2 -6.97 -59.90 -4.29
N PRO A 3 -6.27 -60.25 -5.39
CA PRO A 3 -5.31 -59.35 -6.10
C PRO A 3 -5.97 -58.10 -6.65
N PHE A 4 -7.29 -58.09 -6.82
CA PHE A 4 -8.08 -56.98 -7.29
C PHE A 4 -8.13 -55.82 -6.26
N VAL A 5 -8.17 -56.13 -4.97
CA VAL A 5 -8.23 -55.15 -3.88
C VAL A 5 -6.89 -54.38 -3.75
N LYS A 6 -5.75 -55.05 -3.93
CA LYS A 6 -4.43 -54.43 -3.93
C LYS A 6 -4.20 -53.47 -5.12
N GLY A 7 -4.83 -53.73 -6.26
CA GLY A 7 -4.74 -52.84 -7.41
C GLY A 7 -5.50 -51.53 -7.23
N VAL A 8 -6.66 -51.57 -6.58
CA VAL A 8 -7.49 -50.38 -6.31
C VAL A 8 -6.86 -49.48 -5.22
N GLU A 9 -6.29 -50.12 -4.18
CA GLU A 9 -5.63 -49.43 -3.08
C GLU A 9 -4.38 -48.68 -3.56
N ASN A 10 -3.60 -49.29 -4.44
CA ASN A 10 -2.40 -48.70 -5.03
C ASN A 10 -2.72 -47.58 -6.04
N GLN A 11 -3.91 -47.62 -6.67
CA GLN A 11 -4.36 -46.59 -7.61
C GLN A 11 -4.92 -45.35 -6.88
N SER A 12 -5.63 -45.54 -5.75
CA SER A 12 -6.09 -44.44 -4.91
C SER A 12 -4.94 -43.71 -4.22
N GLU A 13 -3.92 -44.43 -3.80
CA GLU A 13 -2.72 -43.87 -3.19
C GLU A 13 -1.87 -43.05 -4.18
N ARG A 14 -1.79 -43.52 -5.45
CA ARG A 14 -1.15 -42.75 -6.54
C ARG A 14 -1.91 -41.49 -6.90
N LEU A 15 -3.23 -41.54 -6.99
CA LEU A 15 -4.06 -40.35 -7.25
C LEU A 15 -3.95 -39.33 -6.13
N HIS A 16 -3.90 -39.73 -4.87
CA HIS A 16 -3.67 -38.84 -3.76
C HIS A 16 -2.26 -38.21 -3.77
N LEU A 17 -1.24 -38.94 -4.17
CA LEU A 17 0.11 -38.45 -4.32
C LEU A 17 0.22 -37.44 -5.49
N GLU A 18 -0.39 -37.73 -6.63
CA GLU A 18 -0.43 -36.83 -7.79
C GLU A 18 -1.18 -35.54 -7.46
N GLU A 19 -2.34 -35.63 -6.79
CA GLU A 19 -3.10 -34.47 -6.34
C GLU A 19 -2.35 -33.62 -5.30
N THR A 20 -1.55 -34.25 -4.43
CA THR A 20 -0.72 -33.57 -3.45
C THR A 20 0.48 -32.88 -4.09
N ILE A 21 1.08 -33.49 -5.11
CA ILE A 21 2.19 -32.90 -5.87
C ILE A 21 1.70 -31.72 -6.72
N ASP A 22 0.59 -31.87 -7.43
CA ASP A 22 -0.02 -30.79 -8.24
C ASP A 22 -0.43 -29.60 -7.36
N ASN A 23 -1.00 -29.83 -6.19
CA ASN A 23 -1.34 -28.78 -5.24
C ASN A 23 -0.10 -28.08 -4.64
N HIS A 24 1.01 -28.81 -4.47
CA HIS A 24 2.27 -28.24 -3.98
C HIS A 24 2.93 -27.37 -5.06
N ASP A 25 2.97 -27.84 -6.30
CA ASP A 25 3.55 -27.11 -7.42
C ASP A 25 2.71 -25.86 -7.79
N GLN A 26 1.38 -25.95 -7.74
CA GLN A 26 0.50 -24.78 -7.92
C GLN A 26 0.66 -23.76 -6.80
N ASN A 27 0.85 -24.20 -5.56
CA ASN A 27 1.02 -23.28 -4.43
C ASN A 27 2.39 -22.59 -4.48
N ASP A 28 3.43 -23.29 -4.95
CA ASP A 28 4.78 -22.74 -5.06
C ASP A 28 4.87 -21.75 -6.23
N SER A 29 4.30 -22.04 -7.39
CA SER A 29 4.23 -21.13 -8.53
C SER A 29 3.40 -19.87 -8.18
N THR A 30 2.28 -20.02 -7.50
CA THR A 30 1.45 -18.89 -7.05
C THR A 30 2.20 -18.00 -6.05
N THR A 31 2.98 -18.60 -5.15
CA THR A 31 3.78 -17.87 -4.16
C THR A 31 4.91 -17.07 -4.83
N HIS A 32 5.59 -17.67 -5.79
CA HIS A 32 6.62 -17.00 -6.60
C HIS A 32 6.06 -15.83 -7.41
N ASP A 33 4.90 -15.99 -8.04
CA ASP A 33 4.24 -14.93 -8.81
C ASP A 33 3.77 -13.78 -7.93
N VAL A 34 3.23 -14.08 -6.74
CA VAL A 34 2.84 -13.06 -5.75
C VAL A 34 4.07 -12.29 -5.24
N MET A 35 5.15 -13.00 -4.92
CA MET A 35 6.41 -12.35 -4.48
C MET A 35 7.02 -11.48 -5.58
N ALA A 36 7.04 -11.95 -6.82
CA ALA A 36 7.50 -11.18 -7.98
C ALA A 36 6.65 -9.93 -8.19
N THR A 37 5.33 -10.04 -8.09
CA THR A 37 4.40 -8.91 -8.21
C THR A 37 4.61 -7.88 -7.10
N ILE A 38 4.80 -8.31 -5.85
CA ILE A 38 5.09 -7.43 -4.71
C ILE A 38 6.42 -6.71 -4.92
N LEU A 39 7.46 -7.42 -5.35
CA LEU A 39 8.78 -6.83 -5.61
C LEU A 39 8.74 -5.82 -6.75
N CYS A 40 8.15 -6.17 -7.89
CA CYS A 40 7.99 -5.27 -9.03
C CYS A 40 7.17 -4.02 -8.67
N GLY A 41 6.06 -4.20 -7.96
CA GLY A 41 5.23 -3.10 -7.47
C GLY A 41 5.96 -2.19 -6.48
N SER A 42 6.74 -2.77 -5.58
CA SER A 42 7.56 -2.02 -4.61
C SER A 42 8.65 -1.21 -5.30
N ILE A 43 9.34 -1.78 -6.29
CA ILE A 43 10.38 -1.09 -7.08
C ILE A 43 9.75 0.06 -7.89
N ALA A 44 8.66 -0.22 -8.60
CA ALA A 44 7.94 0.79 -9.37
C ALA A 44 7.44 1.94 -8.47
N GLY A 45 6.88 1.61 -7.31
CA GLY A 45 6.45 2.59 -6.31
C GLY A 45 7.61 3.42 -5.76
N ALA A 46 8.76 2.79 -5.50
CA ALA A 46 9.96 3.48 -5.03
C ALA A 46 10.50 4.46 -6.09
N VAL A 47 10.57 4.04 -7.36
CA VAL A 47 11.00 4.90 -8.48
C VAL A 47 10.05 6.09 -8.65
N ALA A 48 8.74 5.85 -8.67
CA ALA A 48 7.74 6.91 -8.78
C ALA A 48 7.84 7.91 -7.61
N LYS A 49 7.97 7.42 -6.38
CA LYS A 49 8.15 8.25 -5.18
C LYS A 49 9.47 9.03 -5.21
N THR A 50 10.53 8.46 -5.76
CA THR A 50 11.82 9.14 -5.89
C THR A 50 11.72 10.31 -6.88
N ALA A 51 11.01 10.15 -7.98
CA ALA A 51 10.80 11.21 -8.94
C ALA A 51 9.97 12.39 -8.36
N VAL A 52 8.98 12.09 -7.51
CA VAL A 52 8.08 13.10 -6.91
C VAL A 52 8.67 13.71 -5.62
N ALA A 53 9.67 13.09 -5.02
CA ALA A 53 10.24 13.50 -3.72
C ALA A 53 10.61 15.00 -3.62
N PRO A 54 11.20 15.65 -4.64
CA PRO A 54 11.50 17.09 -4.58
C PRO A 54 10.24 17.94 -4.40
N ALA A 55 9.16 17.61 -5.11
CA ALA A 55 7.89 18.34 -5.01
C ALA A 55 7.24 18.14 -3.64
N GLU A 56 7.26 16.90 -3.11
CA GLU A 56 6.78 16.59 -1.76
C GLU A 56 7.57 17.35 -0.69
N ARG A 57 8.87 17.50 -0.88
CA ARG A 57 9.73 18.27 0.03
C ARG A 57 9.32 19.74 0.09
N VAL A 58 9.13 20.37 -1.07
CA VAL A 58 8.66 21.76 -1.16
C VAL A 58 7.28 21.88 -0.53
N LYS A 59 6.34 20.97 -0.83
CA LYS A 59 5.00 20.94 -0.23
C LYS A 59 5.06 20.89 1.30
N MET A 60 5.89 20.01 1.89
CA MET A 60 6.05 19.93 3.35
C MET A 60 6.54 21.23 3.96
N THR A 61 7.48 21.92 3.31
CA THR A 61 7.98 23.22 3.77
C THR A 61 6.87 24.27 3.80
N PHE A 62 5.99 24.27 2.78
CA PHE A 62 4.84 25.17 2.74
C PHE A 62 3.79 24.85 3.80
N GLN A 63 3.52 23.57 4.06
CA GLN A 63 2.54 23.18 5.08
C GLN A 63 2.88 23.65 6.49
N ILE A 64 4.17 23.94 6.73
CA ILE A 64 4.67 24.40 8.04
C ILE A 64 4.83 25.92 8.08
N SER A 65 5.20 26.54 6.95
CA SER A 65 5.14 27.98 6.83
C SER A 65 3.67 28.40 6.67
N SER A 66 3.20 29.33 7.49
CA SER A 66 1.82 29.87 7.39
C SER A 66 1.59 30.71 6.12
N ASP A 67 2.44 30.59 5.13
CA ASP A 67 2.41 31.35 3.90
C ASP A 67 1.33 30.85 2.93
N LYS A 68 0.65 31.80 2.26
CA LYS A 68 -0.31 31.45 1.19
C LYS A 68 0.44 30.79 0.03
N PHE A 69 -0.07 29.65 -0.44
CA PHE A 69 0.51 28.92 -1.56
C PHE A 69 0.56 29.80 -2.82
N SER A 70 1.73 29.87 -3.45
CA SER A 70 1.94 30.47 -4.76
C SER A 70 3.03 29.70 -5.49
N LEU A 71 2.83 29.38 -6.77
CA LEU A 71 3.78 28.62 -7.56
C LEU A 71 5.17 29.29 -7.61
N GLY A 72 5.22 30.62 -7.72
CA GLY A 72 6.50 31.37 -7.69
C GLY A 72 7.23 31.25 -6.36
N ARG A 73 6.50 31.25 -5.22
CA ARG A 73 7.07 31.00 -3.90
C ARG A 73 7.52 29.56 -3.74
N ALA A 74 6.78 28.61 -4.28
CA ALA A 74 7.18 27.19 -4.26
C ALA A 74 8.51 26.97 -4.99
N LEU A 75 8.68 27.54 -6.16
CA LEU A 75 9.95 27.50 -6.90
C LEU A 75 11.08 28.18 -6.12
N LYS A 76 10.82 29.35 -5.52
CA LYS A 76 11.81 30.07 -4.70
C LYS A 76 12.26 29.23 -3.51
N HIS A 77 11.35 28.62 -2.77
CA HIS A 77 11.68 27.69 -1.68
C HIS A 77 12.46 26.47 -2.15
N GLY A 78 12.11 25.90 -3.30
CA GLY A 78 12.89 24.81 -3.90
C GLY A 78 14.33 25.23 -4.20
N ILE A 79 14.52 26.43 -4.76
CA ILE A 79 15.85 27.00 -5.04
C ILE A 79 16.61 27.28 -3.74
N GLU A 80 15.96 27.81 -2.71
CA GLU A 80 16.58 28.05 -1.40
C GLU A 80 17.06 26.75 -0.72
N ILE A 81 16.23 25.67 -0.80
CA ILE A 81 16.61 24.35 -0.29
C ILE A 81 17.84 23.82 -1.04
N PHE A 82 17.84 23.97 -2.38
CA PHE A 82 18.97 23.59 -3.23
C PHE A 82 20.24 24.38 -2.89
N GLN A 83 20.15 25.70 -2.75
CA GLN A 83 21.29 26.57 -2.45
C GLN A 83 21.90 26.28 -1.07
N LYS A 84 21.07 25.99 -0.06
CA LYS A 84 21.52 25.71 1.32
C LYS A 84 22.12 24.32 1.53
N GLY A 85 21.69 23.33 0.78
CA GLY A 85 22.08 21.94 1.05
C GLY A 85 22.43 21.11 -0.18
N GLY A 86 22.51 21.71 -1.36
CA GLY A 86 22.78 21.03 -2.62
C GLY A 86 21.59 20.16 -3.09
N ILE A 87 21.81 19.48 -4.22
CA ILE A 87 20.75 18.69 -4.89
C ILE A 87 20.17 17.58 -3.99
N PHE A 88 21.01 16.92 -3.20
CA PHE A 88 20.58 15.83 -2.31
C PHE A 88 19.69 16.28 -1.15
N SER A 89 19.69 17.57 -0.83
CA SER A 89 18.82 18.11 0.21
C SER A 89 17.33 18.00 -0.14
N LEU A 90 17.01 17.93 -1.42
CA LEU A 90 15.63 17.75 -1.92
C LEU A 90 15.08 16.33 -1.63
N TRP A 91 15.96 15.32 -1.48
CA TRP A 91 15.60 13.94 -1.11
C TRP A 91 15.78 13.63 0.38
N ARG A 92 16.07 14.63 1.19
CA ARG A 92 16.26 14.44 2.63
C ARG A 92 14.98 13.93 3.29
N GLY A 93 15.08 12.79 4.00
CA GLY A 93 13.94 12.08 4.59
C GLY A 93 13.22 11.13 3.64
N HIS A 94 13.61 11.07 2.36
CA HIS A 94 12.99 10.19 1.36
C HIS A 94 13.25 8.71 1.64
N SER A 95 14.40 8.35 2.22
CA SER A 95 14.72 6.99 2.65
C SER A 95 13.64 6.37 3.54
N THR A 96 13.11 7.15 4.49
CA THR A 96 12.02 6.72 5.36
C THR A 96 10.73 6.44 4.57
N THR A 97 10.48 7.23 3.52
CA THR A 97 9.31 7.01 2.64
C THR A 97 9.41 5.70 1.89
N ILE A 98 10.60 5.38 1.34
CA ILE A 98 10.83 4.11 0.62
C ILE A 98 10.67 2.93 1.58
N ILE A 99 11.31 2.97 2.74
CA ILE A 99 11.23 1.90 3.75
C ILE A 99 9.78 1.66 4.20
N ARG A 100 8.97 2.72 4.24
CA ARG A 100 7.56 2.63 4.62
C ARG A 100 6.68 1.96 3.57
N VAL A 101 6.99 2.07 2.28
CA VAL A 101 6.09 1.61 1.19
C VAL A 101 5.72 0.14 1.36
N ALA A 102 6.69 -0.74 1.58
CA ALA A 102 6.46 -2.18 1.69
C ALA A 102 5.61 -2.56 2.93
N PRO A 103 5.96 -2.17 4.17
CA PRO A 103 5.17 -2.54 5.33
C PRO A 103 3.78 -1.90 5.33
N TYR A 104 3.65 -0.66 4.87
CA TYR A 104 2.35 0.00 4.75
C TYR A 104 1.42 -0.75 3.80
N SER A 105 1.90 -1.05 2.59
CA SER A 105 1.10 -1.78 1.61
C SER A 105 0.73 -3.16 2.13
N GLY A 106 1.70 -3.92 2.64
CA GLY A 106 1.46 -5.27 3.14
C GLY A 106 0.41 -5.30 4.25
N ILE A 107 0.54 -4.45 5.27
CA ILE A 107 -0.42 -4.38 6.38
C ILE A 107 -1.78 -3.88 5.91
N SER A 108 -1.80 -2.86 5.06
CA SER A 108 -3.05 -2.26 4.58
C SER A 108 -3.87 -3.25 3.74
N TYR A 109 -3.22 -3.95 2.78
CA TYR A 109 -3.90 -4.96 1.97
C TYR A 109 -4.35 -6.15 2.82
N ALA A 110 -3.48 -6.72 3.65
CA ALA A 110 -3.82 -7.85 4.51
C ALA A 110 -4.99 -7.54 5.45
N SER A 111 -4.99 -6.35 6.05
CA SER A 111 -6.07 -5.92 6.96
C SER A 111 -7.38 -5.66 6.20
N HIS A 112 -7.30 -5.08 5.00
CA HIS A 112 -8.45 -4.89 4.12
C HIS A 112 -9.08 -6.23 3.72
N ASP A 113 -8.27 -7.16 3.20
CA ASP A 113 -8.74 -8.45 2.71
C ASP A 113 -9.32 -9.30 3.85
N TYR A 114 -8.70 -9.25 5.03
CA TYR A 114 -9.24 -9.90 6.22
C TYR A 114 -10.61 -9.32 6.62
N ALA A 115 -10.74 -7.99 6.62
CA ALA A 115 -12.01 -7.33 6.95
C ALA A 115 -13.09 -7.66 5.90
N GLU A 116 -12.73 -7.63 4.62
CA GLU A 116 -13.61 -8.00 3.49
C GLU A 116 -14.11 -9.44 3.62
N TYR A 117 -13.19 -10.38 3.90
CA TYR A 117 -13.52 -11.79 4.13
C TYR A 117 -14.51 -11.97 5.29
N GLN A 118 -14.28 -11.30 6.42
CA GLN A 118 -15.17 -11.37 7.58
C GLN A 118 -16.56 -10.79 7.29
N PHE A 119 -16.63 -9.68 6.56
CA PHE A 119 -17.90 -9.08 6.17
C PHE A 119 -18.67 -9.96 5.19
N LYS A 120 -18.02 -10.55 4.18
CA LYS A 120 -18.64 -11.52 3.25
C LYS A 120 -19.18 -12.72 3.97
N LYS A 121 -18.41 -13.28 4.89
CA LYS A 121 -18.82 -14.43 5.71
C LYS A 121 -20.03 -14.11 6.60
N HIS A 122 -20.06 -12.93 7.19
CA HIS A 122 -21.15 -12.51 8.09
C HIS A 122 -22.45 -12.19 7.35
N LEU A 123 -22.32 -11.56 6.18
CA LEU A 123 -23.48 -11.16 5.35
C LEU A 123 -23.93 -12.26 4.39
N GLN A 124 -23.17 -13.34 4.25
CA GLN A 124 -23.41 -14.44 3.29
C GLN A 124 -23.64 -13.94 1.85
N CYS A 125 -22.93 -12.90 1.45
CA CYS A 125 -23.05 -12.30 0.12
C CYS A 125 -21.70 -12.33 -0.61
N GLU A 126 -21.75 -12.54 -1.93
CA GLU A 126 -20.58 -12.56 -2.80
C GLU A 126 -20.03 -11.16 -3.04
N GLN A 127 -20.92 -10.18 -3.21
CA GLN A 127 -20.56 -8.78 -3.40
C GLN A 127 -20.96 -7.95 -2.18
N LEU A 128 -19.99 -7.21 -1.66
CA LEU A 128 -20.22 -6.35 -0.49
C LEU A 128 -21.00 -5.07 -0.87
N PRO A 129 -21.99 -4.66 -0.06
CA PRO A 129 -22.57 -3.32 -0.13
C PRO A 129 -21.52 -2.21 0.05
N PHE A 130 -21.75 -1.05 -0.56
CA PHE A 130 -20.82 0.10 -0.54
C PHE A 130 -20.31 0.47 0.86
N VAL A 131 -21.19 0.42 1.87
CA VAL A 131 -20.84 0.73 3.26
C VAL A 131 -19.77 -0.21 3.81
N TYR A 132 -19.87 -1.51 3.51
CA TYR A 132 -18.90 -2.50 3.98
C TYR A 132 -17.58 -2.43 3.22
N LYS A 133 -17.60 -2.08 1.93
CA LYS A 133 -16.38 -1.77 1.17
C LYS A 133 -15.65 -0.55 1.75
N PHE A 134 -16.40 0.49 2.10
CA PHE A 134 -15.87 1.66 2.79
C PHE A 134 -15.26 1.31 4.14
N LEU A 135 -15.94 0.50 4.96
CA LEU A 135 -15.44 0.07 6.26
C LEU A 135 -14.18 -0.79 6.15
N ALA A 136 -14.17 -1.76 5.22
CA ALA A 136 -12.99 -2.60 4.98
C ALA A 136 -11.79 -1.75 4.55
N GLY A 137 -11.99 -0.80 3.64
CA GLY A 137 -10.96 0.15 3.21
C GLY A 137 -10.47 1.04 4.34
N SER A 138 -11.37 1.52 5.20
CA SER A 138 -11.02 2.31 6.37
C SER A 138 -10.18 1.52 7.37
N ILE A 139 -10.54 0.26 7.64
CA ILE A 139 -9.78 -0.65 8.51
C ILE A 139 -8.38 -0.87 7.95
N GLY A 140 -8.26 -1.19 6.66
CA GLY A 140 -6.97 -1.37 5.99
C GLY A 140 -6.08 -0.13 6.10
N GLY A 141 -6.63 1.06 5.81
CA GLY A 141 -5.90 2.32 5.89
C GLY A 141 -5.46 2.67 7.31
N VAL A 142 -6.34 2.50 8.30
CA VAL A 142 -6.05 2.75 9.72
C VAL A 142 -4.95 1.82 10.22
N MET A 143 -5.05 0.52 9.97
CA MET A 143 -4.05 -0.47 10.39
C MET A 143 -2.71 -0.22 9.72
N GLY A 144 -2.68 -0.02 8.39
CA GLY A 144 -1.46 0.32 7.67
C GLY A 144 -0.78 1.56 8.23
N THR A 145 -1.55 2.63 8.48
CA THR A 145 -1.00 3.87 9.03
C THR A 145 -0.55 3.70 10.47
N PHE A 146 -1.32 3.07 11.32
CA PHE A 146 -0.99 2.89 12.74
C PHE A 146 0.38 2.24 12.93
N PHE A 147 0.63 1.13 12.25
CA PHE A 147 1.90 0.42 12.34
C PHE A 147 3.07 1.14 11.68
N THR A 148 2.82 1.93 10.62
CA THR A 148 3.88 2.67 9.94
C THR A 148 4.03 4.12 10.43
N TYR A 149 3.19 4.56 11.36
CA TYR A 149 3.18 5.93 11.88
C TYR A 149 4.53 6.43 12.42
N PRO A 150 5.30 5.61 13.17
CA PRO A 150 6.64 6.01 13.60
C PRO A 150 7.55 6.43 12.45
N LEU A 151 7.44 5.76 11.29
CA LEU A 151 8.21 6.11 10.09
C LEU A 151 7.75 7.43 9.47
N ASP A 152 6.45 7.76 9.55
CA ASP A 152 5.93 9.04 9.09
C ASP A 152 6.49 10.19 9.92
N VAL A 153 6.49 10.06 11.23
CA VAL A 153 7.06 11.07 12.13
C VAL A 153 8.56 11.24 11.88
N LEU A 154 9.30 10.13 11.70
CA LEU A 154 10.71 10.17 11.36
C LEU A 154 10.98 10.88 10.03
N ARG A 155 10.18 10.61 9.00
CA ARG A 155 10.25 11.29 7.70
C ARG A 155 10.16 12.81 7.86
N VAL A 156 9.15 13.27 8.59
CA VAL A 156 8.95 14.72 8.82
C VAL A 156 10.13 15.32 9.58
N ARG A 157 10.60 14.67 10.63
CA ARG A 157 11.74 15.15 11.44
C ARG A 157 13.03 15.24 10.62
N LEU A 158 13.35 14.18 9.86
CA LEU A 158 14.53 14.15 8.98
C LEU A 158 14.43 15.19 7.87
N ALA A 159 13.24 15.40 7.36
CA ALA A 159 13.01 16.38 6.32
C ALA A 159 13.20 17.81 6.82
N LEU A 160 12.71 18.16 8.00
CA LEU A 160 12.59 19.55 8.45
C LEU A 160 13.75 20.05 9.30
N VAL A 161 14.38 19.18 10.08
CA VAL A 161 15.45 19.58 11.00
C VAL A 161 16.81 19.42 10.33
N PRO A 162 17.52 20.51 10.01
CA PRO A 162 18.87 20.46 9.45
C PRO A 162 19.83 19.74 10.40
N GLY A 163 20.68 18.85 9.87
CA GLY A 163 21.67 18.10 10.67
C GLY A 163 21.09 16.92 11.45
N SER A 164 19.78 16.63 11.40
CA SER A 164 19.23 15.46 12.08
C SER A 164 19.59 14.16 11.35
N ASN A 165 20.06 13.18 12.14
CA ASN A 165 20.28 11.80 11.71
C ASN A 165 19.13 10.92 12.23
N TRP A 166 19.01 9.69 11.71
CA TRP A 166 18.02 8.73 12.16
C TRP A 166 17.97 8.55 13.68
N VAL A 167 19.14 8.43 14.31
CA VAL A 167 19.27 8.26 15.76
C VAL A 167 18.72 9.48 16.51
N SER A 168 19.14 10.69 16.12
CA SER A 168 18.67 11.92 16.76
C SER A 168 17.19 12.19 16.55
N ALA A 169 16.63 11.79 15.41
CA ALA A 169 15.20 11.89 15.12
C ALA A 169 14.37 10.91 15.97
N LEU A 170 14.91 9.71 16.24
CA LEU A 170 14.29 8.69 17.07
C LEU A 170 14.32 9.09 18.56
N GLN A 171 15.46 9.59 19.04
CA GLN A 171 15.66 9.99 20.45
C GLN A 171 14.78 11.13 20.93
N ARG A 172 14.23 11.96 20.02
CA ARG A 172 13.34 13.07 20.37
C ARG A 172 12.01 12.66 20.99
N GLY A 173 11.70 11.37 21.09
CA GLY A 173 10.46 10.87 21.67
C GLY A 173 9.20 11.23 20.87
N GLY A 174 8.01 10.88 21.38
CA GLY A 174 6.75 11.29 20.78
C GLY A 174 6.52 10.80 19.34
N LEU A 175 6.83 9.52 19.03
CA LEU A 175 6.69 8.93 17.70
C LEU A 175 5.23 8.78 17.25
N PHE A 176 4.28 8.91 18.17
CA PHE A 176 2.83 8.87 17.91
C PHE A 176 2.16 10.26 18.03
N GLN A 177 2.98 11.31 18.09
CA GLN A 177 2.47 12.67 18.18
C GLN A 177 1.75 13.07 16.88
N GLY A 178 0.48 13.49 16.98
CA GLY A 178 -0.35 13.79 15.81
C GLY A 178 -1.07 12.58 15.19
N LEU A 179 -1.03 11.41 15.83
CA LEU A 179 -1.72 10.21 15.34
C LEU A 179 -3.24 10.43 15.23
N SER A 180 -3.86 11.00 16.25
CA SER A 180 -5.33 11.18 16.30
C SER A 180 -5.89 11.97 15.10
N PRO A 181 -5.41 13.19 14.78
CA PRO A 181 -5.89 13.91 13.60
C PRO A 181 -5.57 13.17 12.29
N THR A 182 -4.46 12.46 12.22
CA THR A 182 -4.11 11.65 11.04
C THR A 182 -5.11 10.51 10.85
N MET A 183 -5.49 9.80 11.91
CA MET A 183 -6.49 8.73 11.84
C MET A 183 -7.86 9.25 11.39
N MET A 184 -8.28 10.41 11.90
CA MET A 184 -9.54 11.04 11.47
C MET A 184 -9.54 11.38 9.97
N GLY A 185 -8.40 11.74 9.41
CA GLY A 185 -8.26 12.02 7.97
C GLY A 185 -8.19 10.75 7.12
N ILE A 186 -7.55 9.70 7.63
CA ILE A 186 -7.34 8.45 6.88
C ILE A 186 -8.62 7.64 6.72
N VAL A 187 -9.49 7.61 7.71
CA VAL A 187 -10.76 6.86 7.66
C VAL A 187 -11.59 7.23 6.43
N PRO A 188 -11.98 8.50 6.20
CA PRO A 188 -12.74 8.86 5.01
C PRO A 188 -11.93 8.71 3.72
N TYR A 189 -10.63 9.05 3.73
CA TYR A 189 -9.78 8.95 2.56
C TYR A 189 -9.60 7.50 2.08
N ALA A 190 -9.11 6.61 2.94
CA ALA A 190 -8.87 5.23 2.58
C ALA A 190 -10.18 4.48 2.30
N GLY A 191 -11.23 4.74 3.09
CA GLY A 191 -12.55 4.16 2.88
C GLY A 191 -13.12 4.50 1.50
N THR A 192 -13.10 5.77 1.10
CA THR A 192 -13.59 6.19 -0.21
C THR A 192 -12.71 5.68 -1.35
N ALA A 193 -11.38 5.73 -1.21
CA ALA A 193 -10.46 5.26 -2.24
C ALA A 193 -10.65 3.75 -2.52
N TRP A 194 -10.73 2.93 -1.48
CA TRP A 194 -10.97 1.49 -1.63
C TRP A 194 -12.37 1.18 -2.17
N MET A 195 -13.39 1.86 -1.67
CA MET A 195 -14.77 1.71 -2.15
C MET A 195 -14.88 2.02 -3.65
N VAL A 196 -14.32 3.15 -4.09
CA VAL A 196 -14.32 3.55 -5.51
C VAL A 196 -13.53 2.57 -6.35
N LYS A 197 -12.31 2.22 -5.94
CA LYS A 197 -11.46 1.25 -6.62
C LYS A 197 -12.17 -0.08 -6.84
N GLN A 198 -12.72 -0.66 -5.78
CA GLN A 198 -13.38 -1.94 -5.83
C GLN A 198 -14.64 -1.90 -6.70
N THR A 199 -15.44 -0.84 -6.57
CA THR A 199 -16.63 -0.64 -7.40
C THR A 199 -16.29 -0.48 -8.88
N LEU A 200 -15.23 0.26 -9.21
CA LEU A 200 -14.78 0.41 -10.59
C LEU A 200 -14.29 -0.93 -11.18
N LEU A 201 -13.50 -1.70 -10.42
CA LEU A 201 -12.98 -2.98 -10.86
C LEU A 201 -14.10 -4.03 -11.05
N GLU A 202 -15.11 -4.04 -10.19
CA GLU A 202 -16.26 -4.96 -10.30
C GLU A 202 -17.18 -4.62 -11.48
N ASN A 203 -17.40 -3.33 -11.75
CA ASN A 203 -18.28 -2.90 -12.84
C ASN A 203 -17.59 -2.91 -14.21
N PHE A 204 -16.26 -2.85 -14.27
CA PHE A 204 -15.53 -2.81 -15.54
C PHE A 204 -15.83 -4.02 -16.45
N PRO A 205 -15.78 -5.27 -15.99
CA PRO A 205 -16.12 -6.44 -16.82
C PRO A 205 -17.57 -6.41 -17.29
N ILE A 206 -18.49 -5.87 -16.50
CA ILE A 206 -19.92 -5.77 -16.83
C ILE A 206 -20.14 -4.76 -18.00
N ILE A 207 -19.43 -3.64 -17.95
CA ILE A 207 -19.57 -2.56 -18.95
C ILE A 207 -18.82 -2.89 -20.24
N CYS A 208 -17.59 -3.40 -20.11
CA CYS A 208 -16.69 -3.64 -21.25
C CYS A 208 -16.71 -5.05 -21.79
N HIS A 209 -17.44 -5.98 -21.17
CA HIS A 209 -17.49 -7.43 -21.50
C HIS A 209 -16.11 -8.10 -21.59
N ARG A 210 -15.11 -7.55 -20.92
CA ARG A 210 -13.74 -8.09 -20.84
C ARG A 210 -13.05 -7.66 -19.55
N GLN A 211 -12.02 -8.39 -19.15
CA GLN A 211 -11.17 -8.00 -18.01
C GLN A 211 -10.36 -6.74 -18.35
N PRO A 212 -10.11 -5.87 -17.36
CA PRO A 212 -9.30 -4.67 -17.57
C PRO A 212 -7.86 -5.05 -17.93
N THR A 213 -7.29 -4.38 -18.94
CA THR A 213 -5.88 -4.48 -19.26
C THR A 213 -5.03 -3.81 -18.17
N LEU A 214 -3.71 -4.07 -18.16
CA LEU A 214 -2.79 -3.44 -17.19
C LEU A 214 -2.88 -1.93 -17.20
N ILE A 215 -2.98 -1.31 -18.38
CA ILE A 215 -3.07 0.16 -18.51
C ILE A 215 -4.42 0.66 -17.97
N GLU A 216 -5.51 -0.01 -18.29
CA GLU A 216 -6.84 0.33 -17.78
C GLU A 216 -6.92 0.18 -16.26
N SER A 217 -6.35 -0.89 -15.71
CA SER A 217 -6.25 -1.08 -14.27
C SER A 217 -5.44 0.03 -13.58
N LEU A 218 -4.36 0.49 -14.21
CA LEU A 218 -3.58 1.63 -13.71
C LEU A 218 -4.40 2.92 -13.72
N ILE A 219 -5.15 3.19 -14.80
CA ILE A 219 -6.02 4.37 -14.89
C ILE A 219 -7.14 4.30 -13.86
N LEU A 220 -7.79 3.15 -13.68
CA LEU A 220 -8.83 2.95 -12.68
C LEU A 220 -8.30 3.15 -11.25
N ASN A 221 -7.11 2.63 -10.95
CA ASN A 221 -6.46 2.84 -9.66
C ASN A 221 -6.06 4.31 -9.44
N ALA A 222 -5.59 5.01 -10.48
CA ALA A 222 -5.28 6.44 -10.41
C ALA A 222 -6.52 7.31 -10.23
N ALA A 223 -7.66 6.91 -10.80
CA ALA A 223 -8.93 7.62 -10.63
C ALA A 223 -9.55 7.43 -9.24
N ALA A 224 -9.19 6.34 -8.54
CA ALA A 224 -9.67 6.04 -7.19
C ALA A 224 -8.82 6.68 -6.07
N GLY A 225 -7.58 7.10 -6.35
CA GLY A 225 -6.63 7.69 -5.38
C GLY A 225 -6.37 9.12 -5.58
#